data_891b159c01977b748a89015a80ea797e
#
_entry.id   891b159c01977b748a89015a80ea797e
#
_cell.length_a   1.000
_cell.length_b   1.000
_cell.length_c   1.000
_cell.angle_alpha   90.00
_cell.angle_beta   90.00
_cell.angle_gamma   90.00
#
_symmetry.space_group_name_H-M   'P 1'
#
loop_
_entity.id
_entity.type
_entity.pdbx_description
1 polymer ?
#
loop_
_entity_poly.entity_id
_entity_poly.type
_entity_poly.pdbx_seq_one_letter_code
_entity_poly.pdbx_strand_id
1 'polypeptide(L)'
;YLALAASGFCLSCAGMVKVTGFIGLGFVGMAYARYLIEKNGTPRWKALACAIALQLVVLVATVALISACTGIGLGWVTGQGGAASIRSWLSTSTAVGVGTGFFGMLLGLGDHTEAILTVTRTFGVLVAVAFMARMLFATLRGRIHPVGGLGTASLVLVIFFPVVHPWYILWAVLPLAAWANRLIFRFSVVAYSAAMSFFVLPRGLGLPPSTIIAIYVSAACAYAVIAALWWVAVHRSGIRVLD
;
A
#
# COMPACT_ATOMS: atom_id res chain seq x y z
N TYR A 1 12.60 -3.40 -24.35
CA TYR A 1 12.35 -4.74 -23.79
C TYR A 1 13.20 -5.02 -22.55
N LEU A 2 14.50 -4.64 -22.53
CA LEU A 2 15.37 -4.88 -21.36
C LEU A 2 14.83 -4.23 -20.09
N ALA A 3 14.42 -2.95 -20.14
CA ALA A 3 13.85 -2.25 -18.99
C ALA A 3 12.54 -2.91 -18.49
N LEU A 4 11.73 -3.45 -19.41
CA LEU A 4 10.50 -4.16 -19.09
C LEU A 4 10.80 -5.49 -18.37
N ALA A 5 11.76 -6.26 -18.85
CA ALA A 5 12.21 -7.48 -18.22
C ALA A 5 12.86 -7.23 -16.85
N ALA A 6 13.73 -6.22 -16.75
CA ALA A 6 14.37 -5.84 -15.50
C ALA A 6 13.36 -5.38 -14.44
N SER A 7 12.37 -4.55 -14.82
CA SER A 7 11.31 -4.13 -13.90
C SER A 7 10.45 -5.32 -13.44
N GLY A 8 10.08 -6.21 -14.35
CA GLY A 8 9.37 -7.44 -14.00
C GLY A 8 10.16 -8.34 -13.06
N PHE A 9 11.46 -8.51 -13.31
CA PHE A 9 12.36 -9.26 -12.43
C PHE A 9 12.41 -8.67 -11.02
N CYS A 10 12.70 -7.37 -10.90
CA CYS A 10 12.78 -6.70 -9.60
C CYS A 10 11.45 -6.76 -8.82
N LEU A 11 10.32 -6.56 -9.51
CA LEU A 11 8.99 -6.63 -8.90
C LEU A 11 8.63 -8.06 -8.49
N SER A 12 9.06 -9.06 -9.25
CA SER A 12 8.89 -10.47 -8.90
C SER A 12 9.70 -10.82 -7.65
N CYS A 13 10.96 -10.39 -7.56
CA CYS A 13 11.77 -10.55 -6.35
C CYS A 13 11.12 -9.86 -5.14
N ALA A 14 10.65 -8.63 -5.30
CA ALA A 14 9.94 -7.91 -4.24
C ALA A 14 8.66 -8.66 -3.79
N GLY A 15 7.93 -9.23 -4.74
CA GLY A 15 6.72 -10.02 -4.49
C GLY A 15 6.98 -11.33 -3.75
N MET A 16 8.12 -11.97 -3.99
CA MET A 16 8.55 -13.17 -3.23
C MET A 16 8.88 -12.84 -1.77
N VAL A 17 9.39 -11.63 -1.49
CA VAL A 17 9.59 -11.15 -0.11
C VAL A 17 8.26 -10.75 0.53
N LYS A 18 7.42 -10.02 -0.20
CA LYS A 18 6.10 -9.59 0.26
C LYS A 18 5.13 -9.58 -0.91
N VAL A 19 4.03 -10.33 -0.80
CA VAL A 19 3.04 -10.51 -1.88
C VAL A 19 2.55 -9.21 -2.53
N THR A 20 2.52 -8.12 -1.78
CA THR A 20 2.16 -6.79 -2.28
C THR A 20 3.12 -6.25 -3.35
N GLY A 21 4.36 -6.74 -3.41
CA GLY A 21 5.30 -6.40 -4.48
C GLY A 21 4.81 -6.82 -5.87
N PHE A 22 4.03 -7.89 -5.98
CA PHE A 22 3.45 -8.32 -7.26
C PHE A 22 2.46 -7.33 -7.87
N ILE A 23 1.91 -6.43 -7.06
CA ILE A 23 1.01 -5.37 -7.56
C ILE A 23 1.68 -4.54 -8.65
N GLY A 24 2.98 -4.27 -8.51
CA GLY A 24 3.76 -3.54 -9.49
C GLY A 24 3.76 -4.19 -10.88
N LEU A 25 3.72 -5.53 -10.96
CA LEU A 25 3.64 -6.25 -12.25
C LEU A 25 2.38 -5.87 -13.02
N GLY A 26 1.25 -5.68 -12.33
CA GLY A 26 0.01 -5.23 -12.95
C GLY A 26 0.15 -3.85 -13.59
N PHE A 27 0.78 -2.88 -12.90
CA PHE A 27 0.99 -1.54 -13.44
C PHE A 27 1.97 -1.51 -14.61
N VAL A 28 3.06 -2.27 -14.54
CA VAL A 28 4.00 -2.45 -15.66
C VAL A 28 3.31 -3.13 -16.84
N GLY A 29 2.51 -4.17 -16.58
CA GLY A 29 1.72 -4.86 -17.59
C GLY A 29 0.71 -3.92 -18.28
N MET A 30 -0.02 -3.08 -17.53
CA MET A 30 -0.95 -2.10 -18.10
C MET A 30 -0.23 -1.03 -18.94
N ALA A 31 0.94 -0.57 -18.50
CA ALA A 31 1.76 0.35 -19.29
C ALA A 31 2.25 -0.28 -20.60
N TYR A 32 2.67 -1.53 -20.56
CA TYR A 32 3.08 -2.27 -21.75
C TYR A 32 1.90 -2.56 -22.69
N ALA A 33 0.76 -2.97 -22.17
CA ALA A 33 -0.46 -3.15 -22.96
C ALA A 33 -0.86 -1.84 -23.67
N ARG A 34 -0.82 -0.72 -22.96
CA ARG A 34 -1.04 0.61 -23.55
C ARG A 34 -0.04 0.90 -24.68
N TYR A 35 1.24 0.62 -24.49
CA TYR A 35 2.25 0.79 -25.53
C TYR A 35 1.93 -0.02 -26.78
N LEU A 36 1.51 -1.28 -26.63
CA LEU A 36 1.11 -2.12 -27.77
C LEU A 36 -0.10 -1.58 -28.51
N ILE A 37 -1.07 -1.01 -27.80
CA ILE A 37 -2.26 -0.36 -28.39
C ILE A 37 -1.87 0.87 -29.18
N GLU A 38 -1.09 1.78 -28.57
CA GLU A 38 -0.77 3.09 -29.14
C GLU A 38 0.26 3.02 -30.27
N LYS A 39 1.27 2.15 -30.15
CA LYS A 39 2.36 2.06 -31.14
C LYS A 39 2.10 1.05 -32.25
N ASN A 40 1.51 -0.10 -31.92
CA ASN A 40 1.35 -1.21 -32.85
C ASN A 40 -0.10 -1.37 -33.33
N GLY A 41 -1.04 -0.55 -32.88
CA GLY A 41 -2.47 -0.69 -33.22
C GLY A 41 -3.10 -2.00 -32.71
N THR A 42 -2.47 -2.66 -31.73
CA THR A 42 -2.92 -3.98 -31.26
C THR A 42 -4.30 -3.88 -30.60
N PRO A 43 -5.25 -4.74 -30.91
CA PRO A 43 -6.55 -4.79 -30.22
C PRO A 43 -6.37 -4.93 -28.71
N ARG A 44 -7.19 -4.22 -27.93
CA ARG A 44 -7.07 -4.13 -26.46
C ARG A 44 -6.93 -5.48 -25.78
N TRP A 45 -7.76 -6.45 -26.14
CA TRP A 45 -7.72 -7.77 -25.53
C TRP A 45 -6.43 -8.53 -25.82
N LYS A 46 -5.90 -8.42 -27.08
CA LYS A 46 -4.59 -9.02 -27.45
C LYS A 46 -3.44 -8.34 -26.71
N ALA A 47 -3.47 -7.01 -26.62
CA ALA A 47 -2.46 -6.27 -25.89
C ALA A 47 -2.41 -6.65 -24.40
N LEU A 48 -3.58 -6.79 -23.75
CA LEU A 48 -3.68 -7.27 -22.38
C LEU A 48 -3.20 -8.71 -22.24
N ALA A 49 -3.61 -9.62 -23.14
CA ALA A 49 -3.16 -11.00 -23.12
C ALA A 49 -1.63 -11.10 -23.27
N CYS A 50 -1.03 -10.36 -24.22
CA CYS A 50 0.42 -10.29 -24.38
C CYS A 50 1.13 -9.75 -23.13
N ALA A 51 0.57 -8.70 -22.50
CA ALA A 51 1.15 -8.12 -21.31
C ALA A 51 1.08 -9.10 -20.12
N ILE A 52 -0.04 -9.77 -19.92
CA ILE A 52 -0.20 -10.80 -18.89
C ILE A 52 0.77 -11.96 -19.14
N ALA A 53 0.81 -12.51 -20.38
CA ALA A 53 1.69 -13.61 -20.72
C ALA A 53 3.17 -13.26 -20.47
N LEU A 54 3.60 -12.05 -20.88
CA LEU A 54 4.97 -11.61 -20.66
C LEU A 54 5.31 -11.50 -19.16
N GLN A 55 4.43 -10.88 -18.37
CA GLN A 55 4.66 -10.74 -16.93
C GLN A 55 4.66 -12.10 -16.22
N LEU A 56 3.81 -13.03 -16.64
CA LEU A 56 3.80 -14.39 -16.11
C LEU A 56 5.10 -15.14 -16.45
N VAL A 57 5.59 -15.02 -17.69
CA VAL A 57 6.87 -15.64 -18.08
C VAL A 57 8.01 -15.07 -17.23
N VAL A 58 8.09 -13.74 -17.08
CA VAL A 58 9.12 -13.11 -16.25
C VAL A 58 9.00 -13.53 -14.79
N LEU A 59 7.78 -13.57 -14.24
CA LEU A 59 7.53 -14.03 -12.88
C LEU A 59 7.98 -15.49 -12.67
N VAL A 60 7.55 -16.41 -13.53
CA VAL A 60 7.89 -17.83 -13.43
C VAL A 60 9.40 -18.04 -13.58
N ALA A 61 10.03 -17.38 -14.56
CA ALA A 61 11.47 -17.44 -14.75
C ALA A 61 12.24 -16.91 -13.53
N THR A 62 11.77 -15.78 -12.94
CA THR A 62 12.38 -15.21 -11.73
C THR A 62 12.24 -16.15 -10.53
N VAL A 63 11.02 -16.68 -10.31
CA VAL A 63 10.77 -17.63 -9.21
C VAL A 63 11.63 -18.88 -9.36
N ALA A 64 11.71 -19.45 -10.57
CA ALA A 64 12.54 -20.61 -10.85
C ALA A 64 14.03 -20.33 -10.59
N LEU A 65 14.52 -19.19 -11.10
CA LEU A 65 15.92 -18.79 -10.91
C LEU A 65 16.26 -18.60 -9.43
N ILE A 66 15.48 -17.82 -8.71
CA ILE A 66 15.73 -17.51 -7.30
C ILE A 66 15.61 -18.80 -6.45
N SER A 67 14.58 -19.63 -6.70
CA SER A 67 14.40 -20.88 -5.97
C SER A 67 15.56 -21.84 -6.23
N ALA A 68 16.05 -21.93 -7.46
CA ALA A 68 17.22 -22.78 -7.79
C ALA A 68 18.51 -22.26 -7.13
N CYS A 69 18.74 -20.94 -7.12
CA CYS A 69 19.94 -20.34 -6.54
C CYS A 69 19.96 -20.37 -5.02
N THR A 70 18.79 -20.27 -4.38
CA THR A 70 18.71 -20.14 -2.89
C THR A 70 18.33 -21.44 -2.19
N GLY A 71 17.77 -22.41 -2.90
CA GLY A 71 17.23 -23.65 -2.32
C GLY A 71 15.96 -23.47 -1.48
N ILE A 72 15.40 -22.24 -1.39
CA ILE A 72 14.23 -21.95 -0.54
C ILE A 72 12.93 -22.56 -1.13
N GLY A 73 12.90 -22.83 -2.44
CA GLY A 73 11.73 -23.37 -3.11
C GLY A 73 10.53 -22.40 -3.08
N LEU A 74 9.32 -22.95 -2.89
CA LEU A 74 8.07 -22.18 -2.84
C LEU A 74 7.58 -21.86 -1.42
N GLY A 75 8.42 -22.01 -0.40
CA GLY A 75 8.07 -21.78 1.01
C GLY A 75 7.52 -20.37 1.29
N TRP A 76 7.88 -19.38 0.47
CA TRP A 76 7.37 -18.03 0.56
C TRP A 76 5.84 -17.93 0.28
N VAL A 77 5.27 -18.88 -0.48
CA VAL A 77 3.82 -18.92 -0.74
C VAL A 77 3.05 -19.30 0.52
N THR A 78 3.53 -20.30 1.25
CA THR A 78 2.86 -20.83 2.46
C THR A 78 3.11 -19.95 3.68
N GLY A 79 4.23 -19.23 3.74
CA GLY A 79 4.60 -18.33 4.84
C GLY A 79 3.73 -17.07 4.97
N GLN A 80 2.90 -16.75 3.97
CA GLN A 80 2.07 -15.53 3.96
C GLN A 80 0.82 -15.61 4.86
N GLY A 81 0.37 -16.81 5.27
CA GLY A 81 -0.91 -17.01 5.94
C GLY A 81 -0.98 -16.52 7.40
N GLY A 82 0.15 -16.45 8.11
CA GLY A 82 0.17 -16.11 9.54
C GLY A 82 -0.18 -14.65 9.87
N ALA A 83 -0.14 -13.76 8.90
CA ALA A 83 -0.38 -12.33 9.13
C ALA A 83 -1.88 -11.99 9.32
N ALA A 84 -2.80 -12.83 8.84
CA ALA A 84 -4.24 -12.53 8.87
C ALA A 84 -4.85 -12.55 10.29
N SER A 85 -4.25 -13.28 11.22
CA SER A 85 -4.71 -13.39 12.62
C SER A 85 -4.27 -12.21 13.51
N ILE A 86 -3.31 -11.40 13.05
CA ILE A 86 -2.76 -10.31 13.85
C ILE A 86 -3.76 -9.13 13.90
N ARG A 87 -4.08 -8.67 15.12
CA ARG A 87 -4.82 -7.41 15.32
C ARG A 87 -3.84 -6.23 15.28
N SER A 88 -3.89 -5.46 14.20
CA SER A 88 -3.05 -4.26 14.06
C SER A 88 -3.86 -3.00 14.33
N TRP A 89 -3.51 -2.27 15.36
CA TRP A 89 -4.15 -1.00 15.75
C TRP A 89 -3.92 0.12 14.74
N LEU A 90 -2.89 0.02 13.90
CA LEU A 90 -2.62 0.98 12.84
C LEU A 90 -3.51 0.78 11.60
N SER A 91 -4.22 -0.34 11.51
CA SER A 91 -5.18 -0.61 10.44
C SER A 91 -6.49 0.12 10.71
N THR A 92 -6.90 0.99 9.80
CA THR A 92 -8.17 1.73 9.90
C THR A 92 -9.37 0.76 10.00
N SER A 93 -9.38 -0.28 9.19
CA SER A 93 -10.45 -1.29 9.20
C SER A 93 -10.51 -2.06 10.53
N THR A 94 -9.35 -2.37 11.11
CA THR A 94 -9.27 -3.02 12.43
C THR A 94 -9.65 -2.07 13.55
N ALA A 95 -9.17 -0.82 13.52
CA ALA A 95 -9.50 0.19 14.53
C ALA A 95 -11.00 0.49 14.56
N VAL A 96 -11.64 0.62 13.40
CA VAL A 96 -13.09 0.79 13.30
C VAL A 96 -13.83 -0.42 13.86
N GLY A 97 -13.40 -1.64 13.48
CA GLY A 97 -14.04 -2.87 13.95
C GLY A 97 -13.95 -3.04 15.49
N VAL A 98 -12.77 -2.82 16.06
CA VAL A 98 -12.56 -2.90 17.52
C VAL A 98 -13.30 -1.78 18.24
N GLY A 99 -13.23 -0.55 17.73
CA GLY A 99 -13.94 0.59 18.32
C GLY A 99 -15.44 0.38 18.35
N THR A 100 -16.03 -0.06 17.25
CA THR A 100 -17.48 -0.36 17.17
C THR A 100 -17.88 -1.51 18.09
N GLY A 101 -17.07 -2.58 18.17
CA GLY A 101 -17.29 -3.67 19.12
C GLY A 101 -17.27 -3.20 20.57
N PHE A 102 -16.31 -2.36 20.93
CA PHE A 102 -16.21 -1.75 22.26
C PHE A 102 -17.43 -0.89 22.60
N PHE A 103 -17.89 -0.06 21.67
CA PHE A 103 -19.12 0.72 21.87
C PHE A 103 -20.36 -0.18 22.02
N GLY A 104 -20.46 -1.27 21.26
CA GLY A 104 -21.52 -2.26 21.43
C GLY A 104 -21.55 -2.88 22.82
N MET A 105 -20.39 -3.23 23.36
CA MET A 105 -20.29 -3.74 24.75
C MET A 105 -20.71 -2.69 25.78
N LEU A 106 -20.32 -1.42 25.62
CA LEU A 106 -20.74 -0.33 26.52
C LEU A 106 -22.27 -0.11 26.51
N LEU A 107 -22.92 -0.37 25.39
CA LEU A 107 -24.38 -0.28 25.24
C LEU A 107 -25.13 -1.55 25.72
N GLY A 108 -24.41 -2.53 26.27
CA GLY A 108 -25.02 -3.78 26.74
C GLY A 108 -25.46 -4.75 25.63
N LEU A 109 -25.00 -4.56 24.38
CA LEU A 109 -25.34 -5.39 23.24
C LEU A 109 -24.53 -6.70 23.16
N GLY A 110 -23.61 -6.94 24.10
CA GLY A 110 -22.71 -8.09 24.09
C GLY A 110 -21.44 -7.87 23.26
N ASP A 111 -20.53 -8.86 23.28
CA ASP A 111 -19.28 -8.81 22.52
C ASP A 111 -19.46 -9.41 21.12
N HIS A 112 -19.62 -8.54 20.14
CA HIS A 112 -19.67 -8.89 18.71
C HIS A 112 -18.41 -8.44 17.95
N THR A 113 -17.31 -8.16 18.65
CA THR A 113 -16.09 -7.59 18.08
C THR A 113 -15.53 -8.41 16.91
N GLU A 114 -15.48 -9.74 17.00
CA GLU A 114 -14.94 -10.59 15.93
C GLU A 114 -15.81 -10.55 14.66
N ALA A 115 -17.12 -10.55 14.80
CA ALA A 115 -18.04 -10.45 13.66
C ALA A 115 -17.88 -9.10 12.97
N ILE A 116 -17.82 -8.01 13.75
CA ILE A 116 -17.65 -6.65 13.23
C ILE A 116 -16.26 -6.51 12.56
N LEU A 117 -15.20 -7.06 13.16
CA LEU A 117 -13.86 -7.09 12.56
C LEU A 117 -13.84 -7.77 11.21
N THR A 118 -14.53 -8.90 11.09
CA THR A 118 -14.63 -9.63 9.82
C THR A 118 -15.28 -8.76 8.75
N VAL A 119 -16.37 -8.10 9.07
CA VAL A 119 -17.08 -7.20 8.14
C VAL A 119 -16.22 -6.00 7.75
N THR A 120 -15.66 -5.30 8.72
CA THR A 120 -14.88 -4.07 8.46
C THR A 120 -13.60 -4.36 7.67
N ARG A 121 -12.90 -5.46 7.97
CA ARG A 121 -11.71 -5.90 7.24
C ARG A 121 -12.05 -6.32 5.81
N THR A 122 -13.12 -7.10 5.63
CA THR A 122 -13.57 -7.51 4.29
C THR A 122 -13.96 -6.30 3.45
N PHE A 123 -14.73 -5.37 4.03
CA PHE A 123 -15.07 -4.12 3.35
C PHE A 123 -13.83 -3.30 2.98
N GLY A 124 -12.87 -3.16 3.89
CA GLY A 124 -11.62 -2.46 3.63
C GLY A 124 -10.82 -3.07 2.46
N VAL A 125 -10.72 -4.40 2.43
CA VAL A 125 -10.05 -5.11 1.32
C VAL A 125 -10.80 -4.89 0.00
N LEU A 126 -12.13 -4.97 -0.01
CA LEU A 126 -12.92 -4.72 -1.22
C LEU A 126 -12.73 -3.30 -1.76
N VAL A 127 -12.72 -2.29 -0.89
CA VAL A 127 -12.44 -0.90 -1.27
C VAL A 127 -11.03 -0.78 -1.88
N ALA A 128 -10.03 -1.37 -1.26
CA ALA A 128 -8.65 -1.33 -1.75
C ALA A 128 -8.52 -2.02 -3.12
N VAL A 129 -9.14 -3.18 -3.32
CA VAL A 129 -9.14 -3.92 -4.58
C VAL A 129 -9.87 -3.14 -5.68
N ALA A 130 -11.03 -2.58 -5.38
CA ALA A 130 -11.80 -1.77 -6.34
C ALA A 130 -11.01 -0.52 -6.76
N PHE A 131 -10.36 0.14 -5.82
CA PHE A 131 -9.53 1.31 -6.12
C PHE A 131 -8.29 0.92 -6.93
N MET A 132 -7.64 -0.19 -6.60
CA MET A 132 -6.51 -0.72 -7.36
C MET A 132 -6.90 -1.04 -8.80
N ALA A 133 -8.02 -1.74 -9.01
CA ALA A 133 -8.56 -1.99 -10.35
C ALA A 133 -8.80 -0.69 -11.12
N ARG A 134 -9.40 0.32 -10.48
CA ARG A 134 -9.57 1.65 -11.08
C ARG A 134 -8.24 2.27 -11.51
N MET A 135 -7.18 2.19 -10.69
CA MET A 135 -5.87 2.74 -11.01
C MET A 135 -5.18 1.97 -12.15
N LEU A 136 -5.30 0.65 -12.18
CA LEU A 136 -4.83 -0.18 -13.30
C LEU A 136 -5.49 0.22 -14.62
N PHE A 137 -6.83 0.36 -14.64
CA PHE A 137 -7.54 0.83 -15.83
C PHE A 137 -7.23 2.29 -16.19
N ALA A 138 -6.98 3.16 -15.21
CA ALA A 138 -6.55 4.53 -15.47
C ALA A 138 -5.15 4.56 -16.12
N THR A 139 -4.25 3.67 -15.70
CA THR A 139 -2.92 3.47 -16.31
C THR A 139 -3.04 2.99 -17.75
N LEU A 140 -3.87 1.97 -18.02
CA LEU A 140 -4.12 1.46 -19.37
C LEU A 140 -4.68 2.54 -20.31
N ARG A 141 -5.55 3.43 -19.79
CA ARG A 141 -6.15 4.55 -20.54
C ARG A 141 -5.24 5.77 -20.63
N GLY A 142 -4.05 5.74 -20.06
CA GLY A 142 -3.10 6.85 -20.05
C GLY A 142 -3.49 8.05 -19.19
N ARG A 143 -4.49 7.90 -18.32
CA ARG A 143 -4.94 8.97 -17.43
C ARG A 143 -4.01 9.22 -16.24
N ILE A 144 -3.20 8.23 -15.88
CA ILE A 144 -2.22 8.33 -14.81
C ILE A 144 -0.92 7.61 -15.22
N HIS A 145 0.20 8.14 -14.77
CA HIS A 145 1.50 7.48 -14.93
C HIS A 145 1.54 6.16 -14.12
N PRO A 146 2.12 5.06 -14.63
CA PRO A 146 2.15 3.77 -13.93
C PRO A 146 2.68 3.84 -12.49
N VAL A 147 3.76 4.60 -12.29
CA VAL A 147 4.38 4.80 -10.97
C VAL A 147 3.44 5.56 -10.02
N GLY A 148 2.76 6.60 -10.51
CA GLY A 148 1.76 7.33 -9.72
C GLY A 148 0.55 6.48 -9.40
N GLY A 149 0.09 5.68 -10.36
CA GLY A 149 -1.00 4.71 -10.18
C GLY A 149 -0.66 3.67 -9.13
N LEU A 150 0.55 3.08 -9.19
CA LEU A 150 1.05 2.14 -8.19
C LEU A 150 1.11 2.78 -6.80
N GLY A 151 1.67 3.97 -6.69
CA GLY A 151 1.82 4.66 -5.41
C GLY A 151 0.48 5.00 -4.76
N THR A 152 -0.47 5.54 -5.52
CA THR A 152 -1.81 5.86 -5.00
C THR A 152 -2.61 4.60 -4.65
N ALA A 153 -2.52 3.54 -5.45
CA ALA A 153 -3.16 2.26 -5.15
C ALA A 153 -2.56 1.62 -3.88
N SER A 154 -1.23 1.66 -3.73
CA SER A 154 -0.54 1.16 -2.54
C SER A 154 -0.90 1.97 -1.29
N LEU A 155 -1.08 3.29 -1.40
CA LEU A 155 -1.52 4.13 -0.28
C LEU A 155 -2.91 3.72 0.21
N VAL A 156 -3.87 3.57 -0.70
CA VAL A 156 -5.22 3.12 -0.34
C VAL A 156 -5.20 1.70 0.22
N LEU A 157 -4.37 0.82 -0.36
CA LEU A 157 -4.18 -0.53 0.18
C LEU A 157 -3.69 -0.48 1.62
N VAL A 158 -2.65 0.29 1.94
CA VAL A 158 -2.11 0.39 3.31
C VAL A 158 -3.15 0.95 4.28
N ILE A 159 -3.93 1.95 3.89
CA ILE A 159 -4.98 2.54 4.73
C ILE A 159 -6.03 1.49 5.12
N PHE A 160 -6.45 0.66 4.17
CA PHE A 160 -7.55 -0.29 4.36
C PHE A 160 -7.10 -1.74 4.64
N PHE A 161 -5.80 -2.01 4.63
CA PHE A 161 -5.29 -3.35 4.85
C PHE A 161 -5.58 -3.83 6.28
N PRO A 162 -5.99 -5.10 6.48
CA PRO A 162 -6.36 -5.61 7.80
C PRO A 162 -5.24 -5.55 8.83
N VAL A 163 -4.00 -5.68 8.38
CA VAL A 163 -2.80 -5.64 9.23
C VAL A 163 -1.84 -4.61 8.66
N VAL A 164 -1.56 -3.57 9.44
CA VAL A 164 -0.65 -2.50 9.03
C VAL A 164 0.47 -2.36 10.05
N HIS A 165 1.69 -2.37 9.56
CA HIS A 165 2.88 -2.00 10.32
C HIS A 165 3.35 -0.60 9.91
N PRO A 166 4.07 0.14 10.78
CA PRO A 166 4.51 1.50 10.47
C PRO A 166 5.27 1.63 9.15
N TRP A 167 6.08 0.64 8.81
CA TRP A 167 6.89 0.64 7.59
C TRP A 167 6.11 0.29 6.31
N TYR A 168 4.85 -0.17 6.38
CA TYR A 168 4.06 -0.48 5.17
C TYR A 168 3.78 0.75 4.32
N ILE A 169 3.81 1.94 4.91
CA ILE A 169 3.65 3.19 4.17
C ILE A 169 4.73 3.36 3.09
N LEU A 170 5.91 2.73 3.24
CA LEU A 170 6.98 2.78 2.25
C LEU A 170 6.55 2.22 0.89
N TRP A 171 5.60 1.27 0.85
CA TRP A 171 5.07 0.74 -0.41
C TRP A 171 4.37 1.81 -1.25
N ALA A 172 3.79 2.82 -0.60
CA ALA A 172 3.16 3.96 -1.25
C ALA A 172 4.14 5.12 -1.45
N VAL A 173 4.92 5.43 -0.42
CA VAL A 173 5.81 6.60 -0.41
C VAL A 173 6.90 6.49 -1.47
N LEU A 174 7.52 5.33 -1.65
CA LEU A 174 8.60 5.17 -2.63
C LEU A 174 8.14 5.48 -4.07
N PRO A 175 7.09 4.86 -4.61
CA PRO A 175 6.62 5.21 -5.94
C PRO A 175 6.02 6.62 -6.01
N LEU A 176 5.35 7.10 -4.96
CA LEU A 176 4.82 8.47 -4.95
C LEU A 176 5.93 9.52 -4.92
N ALA A 177 7.03 9.28 -4.22
CA ALA A 177 8.17 10.18 -4.19
C ALA A 177 8.84 10.32 -5.56
N ALA A 178 8.81 9.25 -6.37
CA ALA A 178 9.32 9.28 -7.73
C ALA A 178 8.38 10.00 -8.72
N TRP A 179 7.10 10.16 -8.37
CA TRP A 179 6.08 10.75 -9.27
C TRP A 179 5.53 12.08 -8.78
N ALA A 180 5.24 12.22 -7.48
CA ALA A 180 4.61 13.40 -6.91
C ALA A 180 5.65 14.44 -6.50
N ASN A 181 5.60 15.62 -7.12
CA ASN A 181 6.57 16.71 -6.85
C ASN A 181 5.95 17.90 -6.07
N ARG A 182 4.78 17.70 -5.43
CA ARG A 182 4.13 18.78 -4.68
C ARG A 182 4.70 18.89 -3.27
N LEU A 183 4.87 20.12 -2.81
CA LEU A 183 5.39 20.42 -1.47
C LEU A 183 4.55 19.79 -0.36
N ILE A 184 3.21 19.84 -0.49
CA ILE A 184 2.29 19.23 0.47
C ILE A 184 2.52 17.71 0.61
N PHE A 185 2.79 17.01 -0.49
CA PHE A 185 3.11 15.58 -0.43
C PHE A 185 4.37 15.32 0.38
N ARG A 186 5.44 16.09 0.12
CA ARG A 186 6.72 15.95 0.84
C ARG A 186 6.55 16.19 2.34
N PHE A 187 5.84 17.26 2.73
CA PHE A 187 5.54 17.53 4.13
C PHE A 187 4.68 16.45 4.78
N SER A 188 3.65 15.96 4.08
CA SER A 188 2.80 14.87 4.58
C SER A 188 3.59 13.59 4.83
N VAL A 189 4.53 13.24 3.94
CA VAL A 189 5.41 12.08 4.10
C VAL A 189 6.34 12.26 5.30
N VAL A 190 6.96 13.44 5.46
CA VAL A 190 7.84 13.72 6.60
C VAL A 190 7.06 13.65 7.91
N ALA A 191 5.89 14.31 7.98
CA ALA A 191 5.04 14.32 9.15
C ALA A 191 4.57 12.90 9.52
N TYR A 192 4.11 12.14 8.54
CA TYR A 192 3.70 10.74 8.75
C TYR A 192 4.87 9.88 9.23
N SER A 193 6.04 9.98 8.58
CA SER A 193 7.22 9.20 8.94
C SER A 193 7.70 9.53 10.36
N ALA A 194 7.71 10.81 10.72
CA ALA A 194 8.05 11.25 12.07
C ALA A 194 7.06 10.68 13.10
N ALA A 195 5.75 10.80 12.87
CA ALA A 195 4.75 10.24 13.76
C ALA A 195 4.88 8.72 13.88
N MET A 196 5.06 8.01 12.76
CA MET A 196 5.17 6.54 12.75
C MET A 196 6.44 6.03 13.42
N SER A 197 7.50 6.82 13.52
CA SER A 197 8.71 6.42 14.24
C SER A 197 8.46 6.13 15.72
N PHE A 198 7.46 6.76 16.34
CA PHE A 198 7.06 6.49 17.71
C PHE A 198 6.35 5.14 17.90
N PHE A 199 5.82 4.54 16.82
CA PHE A 199 5.13 3.25 16.87
C PHE A 199 6.07 2.07 16.62
N VAL A 200 7.34 2.32 16.30
CA VAL A 200 8.33 1.26 16.09
C VAL A 200 8.93 0.89 17.42
N LEU A 201 8.55 -0.27 17.95
CA LEU A 201 9.09 -0.79 19.20
C LEU A 201 10.36 -1.62 18.97
N PRO A 202 11.34 -1.51 19.87
CA PRO A 202 12.44 -2.46 19.90
C PRO A 202 11.91 -3.88 20.08
N ARG A 203 12.44 -4.83 19.30
CA ARG A 203 12.14 -6.27 19.40
C ARG A 203 10.71 -6.70 19.00
N GLY A 204 9.93 -5.87 18.31
CA GLY A 204 8.60 -6.26 17.83
C GLY A 204 7.58 -6.61 18.90
N LEU A 205 7.76 -6.12 20.13
CA LEU A 205 6.84 -6.34 21.23
C LEU A 205 5.48 -5.65 20.95
N GLY A 206 4.39 -6.31 21.31
CA GLY A 206 3.06 -5.73 21.29
C GLY A 206 2.92 -4.63 22.35
N LEU A 207 2.18 -3.56 22.03
CA LEU A 207 1.90 -2.49 22.97
C LEU A 207 0.63 -2.80 23.78
N PRO A 208 0.63 -2.54 25.10
CA PRO A 208 -0.61 -2.55 25.87
C PRO A 208 -1.54 -1.44 25.40
N PRO A 209 -2.90 -1.61 25.50
CA PRO A 209 -3.87 -0.65 25.01
C PRO A 209 -3.70 0.78 25.54
N SER A 210 -3.32 0.93 26.81
CA SER A 210 -3.06 2.25 27.43
C SER A 210 -1.91 3.00 26.75
N THR A 211 -0.83 2.30 26.41
CA THR A 211 0.31 2.88 25.70
C THR A 211 -0.07 3.24 24.27
N ILE A 212 -0.91 2.44 23.60
CA ILE A 212 -1.42 2.75 22.27
C ILE A 212 -2.20 4.06 22.28
N ILE A 213 -3.10 4.26 23.24
CA ILE A 213 -3.88 5.52 23.36
C ILE A 213 -2.93 6.70 23.55
N ALA A 214 -1.95 6.59 24.46
CA ALA A 214 -0.98 7.65 24.70
C ALA A 214 -0.18 8.00 23.44
N ILE A 215 0.21 7.00 22.64
CA ILE A 215 0.92 7.19 21.38
C ILE A 215 0.01 7.89 20.35
N TYR A 216 -1.26 7.47 20.19
CA TYR A 216 -2.20 8.12 19.28
C TYR A 216 -2.43 9.59 19.65
N VAL A 217 -2.60 9.89 20.94
CA VAL A 217 -2.75 11.27 21.42
C VAL A 217 -1.49 12.08 21.13
N SER A 218 -0.31 11.54 21.43
CA SER A 218 0.98 12.19 21.16
C SER A 218 1.18 12.42 19.65
N ALA A 219 0.84 11.44 18.81
CA ALA A 219 0.91 11.57 17.35
C ALA A 219 -0.08 12.64 16.85
N ALA A 220 -1.29 12.67 17.34
CA ALA A 220 -2.28 13.70 16.99
C ALA A 220 -1.80 15.11 17.37
N CYS A 221 -1.22 15.27 18.57
CA CYS A 221 -0.61 16.55 19.00
C CYS A 221 0.56 16.94 18.08
N ALA A 222 1.46 15.99 17.76
CA ALA A 222 2.58 16.24 16.85
C ALA A 222 2.09 16.67 15.46
N TYR A 223 1.07 15.99 14.90
CA TYR A 223 0.45 16.40 13.65
C TYR A 223 -0.16 17.80 13.70
N ALA A 224 -0.87 18.13 14.77
CA ALA A 224 -1.45 19.46 14.95
C ALA A 224 -0.37 20.54 14.97
N VAL A 225 0.75 20.32 15.69
CA VAL A 225 1.89 21.24 15.73
C VAL A 225 2.54 21.37 14.35
N ILE A 226 2.81 20.26 13.64
CA ILE A 226 3.40 20.27 12.30
C ILE A 226 2.48 21.00 11.31
N ALA A 227 1.17 20.74 11.37
CA ALA A 227 0.18 21.42 10.52
C ALA A 227 0.13 22.93 10.81
N ALA A 228 0.18 23.33 12.07
CA ALA A 228 0.21 24.74 12.47
C ALA A 228 1.50 25.43 12.00
N LEU A 229 2.66 24.81 12.21
CA LEU A 229 3.94 25.33 11.74
C LEU A 229 3.97 25.43 10.20
N TRP A 230 3.49 24.44 9.51
CA TRP A 230 3.35 24.45 8.06
C TRP A 230 2.42 25.55 7.58
N TRP A 231 1.25 25.71 8.21
CA TRP A 231 0.32 26.79 7.88
C TRP A 231 0.94 28.17 8.06
N VAL A 232 1.65 28.39 9.18
CA VAL A 232 2.37 29.64 9.44
C VAL A 232 3.48 29.88 8.43
N ALA A 233 4.26 28.83 8.09
CA ALA A 233 5.34 28.94 7.13
C ALA A 233 4.83 29.30 5.72
N VAL A 234 3.76 28.65 5.26
CA VAL A 234 3.12 28.93 3.96
C VAL A 234 2.55 30.34 3.92
N HIS A 235 1.83 30.78 4.94
CA HIS A 235 1.24 32.12 4.96
C HIS A 235 2.31 33.24 5.04
N ARG A 236 3.43 32.99 5.73
CA ARG A 236 4.53 33.97 5.82
C ARG A 236 5.41 33.99 4.57
N SER A 237 5.58 32.88 3.90
CA SER A 237 6.49 32.78 2.73
C SER A 237 5.83 33.18 1.41
N GLY A 238 4.51 33.39 1.37
CA GLY A 238 3.78 33.70 0.13
C GLY A 238 3.81 32.58 -0.92
N ILE A 239 4.25 31.37 -0.53
CA ILE A 239 4.36 30.23 -1.45
C ILE A 239 2.94 29.74 -1.77
N ARG A 240 2.57 29.76 -3.06
CA ARG A 240 1.36 29.10 -3.53
C ARG A 240 1.55 27.59 -3.48
N VAL A 241 0.81 26.92 -2.59
CA VAL A 241 0.95 25.47 -2.30
C VAL A 241 0.19 24.60 -3.31
N LEU A 242 -0.65 25.22 -4.13
CA LEU A 242 -1.59 24.50 -5.02
C LEU A 242 -1.27 24.63 -6.53
N ASP A 243 -0.17 25.27 -6.88
CA ASP A 243 0.28 25.35 -8.27
C ASP A 243 1.22 24.21 -8.65
#